data_1ea7ff55d3ce7d40f41cdc71eabb22b5
#
_entry.id   1ea7ff55d3ce7d40f41cdc71eabb22b5
#
_cell.length_a   1.000
_cell.length_b   1.000
_cell.length_c   1.000
_cell.angle_alpha   90.00
_cell.angle_beta   90.00
_cell.angle_gamma   90.00
#
_symmetry.space_group_name_H-M   'P 1'
#
loop_
_entity.id
_entity.type
_entity.pdbx_description
1 polymer ?
#
loop_
_entity_poly.entity_id
_entity_poly.type
_entity_poly.pdbx_seq_one_letter_code
_entity_poly.pdbx_strand_id
1 'polypeptide(L)'
;FVECGCYRGTSARIVADTLDIGATGRGYWLYDLFEFPEGGTHTRLPQLGPDLYETTKARFADLPRVRVLKGSVPEVLAGQSPDRIAFLHIDMNNAPAEIGALEALFDRVSPGGAIVLDDYGYHGYREQRDAERAWFAARGYDVIELPTSQGLIIK
;
A
#
# COMPACT_ATOMS: atom_id res chain seq x y z
N PHE A 1 -4.41 -4.76 -8.66
CA PHE A 1 -3.62 -4.74 -7.43
C PHE A 1 -3.41 -3.29 -7.01
N VAL A 2 -3.23 -3.07 -5.72
CA VAL A 2 -3.02 -1.73 -5.15
C VAL A 2 -1.95 -1.82 -4.06
N GLU A 3 -1.06 -0.82 -4.00
CA GLU A 3 -0.12 -0.61 -2.90
C GLU A 3 -0.13 0.87 -2.52
N CYS A 4 -0.38 1.15 -1.25
CA CYS A 4 -0.32 2.47 -0.64
C CYS A 4 0.93 2.56 0.23
N GLY A 5 1.85 3.47 -0.11
CA GLY A 5 3.18 3.54 0.48
C GLY A 5 4.19 2.70 -0.29
N CYS A 6 4.32 2.92 -1.60
CA CYS A 6 5.18 2.07 -2.43
C CYS A 6 6.67 2.46 -2.40
N TYR A 7 7.02 3.62 -1.88
CA TYR A 7 8.41 4.11 -1.79
C TYR A 7 9.17 3.95 -3.11
N ARG A 8 10.18 3.06 -3.16
CA ARG A 8 10.95 2.74 -4.37
C ARG A 8 10.30 1.70 -5.27
N GLY A 9 9.14 1.17 -4.88
CA GLY A 9 8.42 0.13 -5.61
C GLY A 9 9.11 -1.23 -5.59
N THR A 10 9.92 -1.54 -4.58
CA THR A 10 10.65 -2.81 -4.54
C THR A 10 9.71 -3.98 -4.30
N SER A 11 8.82 -3.89 -3.31
CA SER A 11 7.75 -4.86 -3.02
C SER A 11 6.84 -5.05 -4.23
N ALA A 12 6.36 -3.94 -4.79
CA ALA A 12 5.52 -3.96 -5.97
C ALA A 12 6.20 -4.61 -7.19
N ARG A 13 7.51 -4.37 -7.39
CA ARG A 13 8.25 -4.99 -8.49
C ARG A 13 8.38 -6.50 -8.30
N ILE A 14 8.67 -6.97 -7.09
CA ILE A 14 8.72 -8.40 -6.76
C ILE A 14 7.35 -9.06 -7.03
N VAL A 15 6.26 -8.45 -6.58
CA VAL A 15 4.91 -8.94 -6.82
C VAL A 15 4.59 -8.98 -8.32
N ALA A 16 4.92 -7.90 -9.05
CA ALA A 16 4.65 -7.79 -10.48
C ALA A 16 5.40 -8.85 -11.30
N ASP A 17 6.67 -9.11 -10.99
CA ASP A 17 7.48 -10.11 -11.65
C ASP A 17 7.04 -11.53 -11.29
N THR A 18 6.76 -11.79 -10.00
CA THR A 18 6.35 -13.12 -9.52
C THR A 18 5.01 -13.57 -10.12
N LEU A 19 4.08 -12.64 -10.26
CA LEU A 19 2.73 -12.93 -10.79
C LEU A 19 2.59 -12.65 -12.29
N ASP A 20 3.68 -12.31 -12.96
CA ASP A 20 3.71 -11.95 -14.37
C ASP A 20 2.57 -10.98 -14.75
N ILE A 21 2.55 -9.81 -14.06
CA ILE A 21 1.50 -8.79 -14.28
C ILE A 21 1.44 -8.40 -15.77
N GLY A 22 2.57 -8.39 -16.46
CA GLY A 22 2.64 -8.10 -17.87
C GLY A 22 1.79 -9.06 -18.72
N ALA A 23 1.88 -10.37 -18.48
CA ALA A 23 1.15 -11.39 -19.20
C ALA A 23 -0.31 -11.54 -18.74
N THR A 24 -0.59 -11.37 -17.44
CA THR A 24 -1.95 -11.56 -16.91
C THR A 24 -2.93 -10.47 -17.31
N GLY A 25 -2.46 -9.35 -17.84
CA GLY A 25 -3.29 -8.19 -18.18
C GLY A 25 -3.89 -7.47 -16.99
N ARG A 26 -3.44 -7.75 -15.77
CA ARG A 26 -3.88 -7.08 -14.55
C ARG A 26 -3.22 -5.72 -14.40
N GLY A 27 -3.90 -4.77 -13.76
CA GLY A 27 -3.33 -3.47 -13.42
C GLY A 27 -2.76 -3.47 -12.00
N TYR A 28 -1.75 -2.63 -11.76
CA TYR A 28 -1.21 -2.38 -10.44
C TYR A 28 -1.09 -0.87 -10.21
N TRP A 29 -1.75 -0.37 -9.17
CA TRP A 29 -1.75 1.03 -8.77
C TRP A 29 -0.88 1.19 -7.55
N LEU A 30 0.13 2.05 -7.66
CA LEU A 30 1.14 2.32 -6.64
C LEU A 30 1.00 3.78 -6.23
N TYR A 31 0.69 4.02 -4.98
CA TYR A 31 0.52 5.36 -4.42
C TYR A 31 1.59 5.67 -3.39
N ASP A 32 2.14 6.86 -3.45
CA ASP A 32 3.06 7.36 -2.44
C ASP A 32 3.09 8.89 -2.47
N LEU A 33 3.40 9.49 -1.35
CA LEU A 33 3.60 10.93 -1.27
C LEU A 33 4.87 11.35 -2.03
N PHE A 34 5.89 10.49 -2.06
CA PHE A 34 7.23 10.76 -2.62
C PHE A 34 7.88 12.04 -2.07
N GLU A 35 7.38 12.53 -0.98
CA GLU A 35 7.85 13.66 -0.22
C GLU A 35 7.83 13.31 1.25
N PHE A 36 8.83 13.77 1.97
CA PHE A 36 8.94 13.52 3.39
C PHE A 36 8.92 14.86 4.11
N PRO A 37 7.77 15.24 4.68
CA PRO A 37 7.67 16.49 5.41
C PRO A 37 8.61 16.49 6.61
N GLU A 38 9.20 17.66 6.89
CA GLU A 38 10.03 17.84 8.08
C GLU A 38 9.27 17.42 9.34
N GLY A 39 9.90 16.64 10.21
CA GLY A 39 9.29 16.12 11.43
C GLY A 39 8.48 14.83 11.28
N GLY A 40 8.33 14.29 10.08
CA GLY A 40 7.71 12.98 9.84
C GLY A 40 8.62 11.82 10.23
N THR A 41 8.04 10.62 10.37
CA THR A 41 8.73 9.39 10.79
C THR A 41 9.94 9.05 9.90
N HIS A 42 9.91 9.44 8.64
CA HIS A 42 10.91 9.08 7.62
C HIS A 42 11.84 10.22 7.19
N THR A 43 11.85 11.36 7.89
CA THR A 43 12.69 12.52 7.54
C THR A 43 14.20 12.28 7.51
N ARG A 44 14.65 11.13 7.97
CA ARG A 44 16.09 10.79 8.08
C ARG A 44 16.58 9.66 7.19
N LEU A 45 15.78 9.19 6.25
CA LEU A 45 16.25 8.18 5.31
C LEU A 45 17.15 8.86 4.25
N PRO A 46 18.49 8.69 4.30
CA PRO A 46 19.44 9.42 3.46
C PRO A 46 19.34 9.08 1.96
N GLN A 47 18.40 8.26 1.59
CA GLN A 47 18.20 7.75 0.24
C GLN A 47 16.99 8.37 -0.47
N LEU A 48 16.36 9.36 0.16
CA LEU A 48 15.23 10.09 -0.37
C LEU A 48 15.75 11.30 -1.12
N GLY A 49 15.93 11.13 -2.42
CA GLY A 49 16.30 12.24 -3.29
C GLY A 49 15.08 12.87 -3.96
N PRO A 50 15.22 14.09 -4.51
CA PRO A 50 14.15 14.76 -5.23
C PRO A 50 13.62 13.96 -6.44
N ASP A 51 14.39 12.99 -6.91
CA ASP A 51 14.08 12.17 -8.09
C ASP A 51 13.39 10.83 -7.75
N LEU A 52 12.98 10.62 -6.49
CA LEU A 52 12.40 9.35 -6.06
C LEU A 52 11.18 8.94 -6.90
N TYR A 53 10.27 9.87 -7.17
CA TYR A 53 9.08 9.62 -7.99
C TYR A 53 9.44 9.14 -9.39
N GLU A 54 10.31 9.88 -10.09
CA GLU A 54 10.70 9.55 -11.47
C GLU A 54 11.53 8.25 -11.52
N THR A 55 12.37 8.01 -10.53
CA THR A 55 13.13 6.77 -10.40
C THR A 55 12.17 5.57 -10.18
N THR A 56 11.15 5.73 -9.35
CA THR A 56 10.15 4.68 -9.12
C THR A 56 9.33 4.42 -10.38
N LYS A 57 8.90 5.45 -11.09
CA LYS A 57 8.21 5.29 -12.39
C LYS A 57 9.07 4.54 -13.40
N ALA A 58 10.35 4.91 -13.53
CA ALA A 58 11.27 4.27 -14.46
C ALA A 58 11.45 2.78 -14.18
N ARG A 59 11.34 2.34 -12.91
CA ARG A 59 11.39 0.92 -12.52
C ARG A 59 10.31 0.05 -13.17
N PHE A 60 9.18 0.66 -13.55
CA PHE A 60 8.03 -0.04 -14.15
C PHE A 60 7.81 0.35 -15.62
N ALA A 61 8.81 0.94 -16.30
CA ALA A 61 8.68 1.38 -17.69
C ALA A 61 8.36 0.24 -18.66
N ASP A 62 8.77 -0.99 -18.33
CA ASP A 62 8.49 -2.23 -19.08
C ASP A 62 7.09 -2.82 -18.77
N LEU A 63 6.37 -2.29 -17.79
CA LEU A 63 5.06 -2.77 -17.34
C LEU A 63 3.97 -1.71 -17.54
N PRO A 64 3.38 -1.56 -18.72
CA PRO A 64 2.49 -0.45 -19.06
C PRO A 64 1.17 -0.43 -18.27
N ARG A 65 0.86 -1.49 -17.55
CA ARG A 65 -0.32 -1.58 -16.66
C ARG A 65 -0.01 -1.26 -15.20
N VAL A 66 1.24 -0.98 -14.85
CA VAL A 66 1.63 -0.43 -13.55
C VAL A 66 1.53 1.09 -13.61
N ARG A 67 0.85 1.67 -12.64
CA ARG A 67 0.64 3.12 -12.53
C ARG A 67 1.25 3.60 -11.23
N VAL A 68 2.23 4.46 -11.31
CA VAL A 68 2.84 5.12 -10.15
C VAL A 68 2.22 6.51 -10.02
N LEU A 69 1.56 6.77 -8.90
CA LEU A 69 0.75 7.95 -8.65
C LEU A 69 1.28 8.67 -7.41
N LYS A 70 1.65 9.95 -7.60
CA LYS A 70 2.14 10.81 -6.51
C LYS A 70 0.97 11.55 -5.88
N GLY A 71 0.86 11.48 -4.57
CA GLY A 71 -0.11 12.23 -3.78
C GLY A 71 -0.36 11.63 -2.41
N SER A 72 -1.02 12.42 -1.57
CA SER A 72 -1.43 11.99 -0.22
C SER A 72 -2.57 10.97 -0.32
N VAL A 73 -2.51 9.92 0.46
CA VAL A 73 -3.60 8.96 0.67
C VAL A 73 -4.38 9.43 1.92
N PRO A 74 -5.73 9.50 1.88
CA PRO A 74 -6.62 8.94 0.85
C PRO A 74 -6.94 9.86 -0.35
N GLU A 75 -6.53 11.12 -0.37
CA GLU A 75 -6.98 12.13 -1.35
C GLU A 75 -6.65 11.72 -2.80
N VAL A 76 -5.45 11.18 -3.04
CA VAL A 76 -5.00 10.73 -4.37
C VAL A 76 -5.84 9.57 -4.93
N LEU A 77 -6.55 8.85 -4.06
CA LEU A 77 -7.39 7.71 -4.46
C LEU A 77 -8.65 8.16 -5.23
N ALA A 78 -9.08 9.40 -5.04
CA ALA A 78 -10.29 9.93 -5.67
C ALA A 78 -10.14 9.97 -7.20
N GLY A 79 -10.98 9.18 -7.88
CA GLY A 79 -11.00 9.12 -9.36
C GLY A 79 -9.81 8.41 -10.01
N GLN A 80 -8.85 7.92 -9.23
CA GLN A 80 -7.63 7.27 -9.73
C GLN A 80 -7.42 5.85 -9.19
N SER A 81 -8.43 5.25 -8.60
CA SER A 81 -8.37 3.89 -8.04
C SER A 81 -9.12 2.88 -8.91
N PRO A 82 -8.71 1.60 -8.93
CA PRO A 82 -9.44 0.56 -9.64
C PRO A 82 -10.79 0.26 -8.97
N ASP A 83 -11.76 -0.17 -9.77
CA ASP A 83 -13.09 -0.56 -9.27
C ASP A 83 -13.07 -1.89 -8.52
N ARG A 84 -12.11 -2.77 -8.84
CA ARG A 84 -11.96 -4.10 -8.23
C ARG A 84 -10.52 -4.38 -7.88
N ILE A 85 -10.30 -4.86 -6.66
CA ILE A 85 -8.98 -5.13 -6.09
C ILE A 85 -8.91 -6.59 -5.67
N ALA A 86 -7.91 -7.32 -6.14
CA ALA A 86 -7.63 -8.68 -5.70
C ALA A 86 -6.53 -8.74 -4.63
N PHE A 87 -5.67 -7.72 -4.59
CA PHE A 87 -4.58 -7.59 -3.63
C PHE A 87 -4.42 -6.11 -3.26
N LEU A 88 -4.45 -5.83 -1.97
CA LEU A 88 -4.25 -4.50 -1.38
C LEU A 88 -3.11 -4.59 -0.36
N HIS A 89 -2.04 -3.83 -0.58
CA HIS A 89 -0.94 -3.68 0.36
C HIS A 89 -0.94 -2.26 0.93
N ILE A 90 -0.86 -2.12 2.25
CA ILE A 90 -0.86 -0.83 2.97
C ILE A 90 0.43 -0.77 3.79
N ASP A 91 1.26 0.26 3.54
CA ASP A 91 2.58 0.46 4.12
C ASP A 91 2.92 1.96 4.15
N MET A 92 2.20 2.72 4.98
CA MET A 92 2.38 4.18 5.04
C MET A 92 2.92 4.66 6.38
N ASN A 93 2.98 3.79 7.36
CA ASN A 93 3.45 4.11 8.72
C ASN A 93 2.73 5.31 9.35
N ASN A 94 1.44 5.46 9.02
CA ASN A 94 0.60 6.56 9.45
C ASN A 94 -0.84 6.09 9.65
N ALA A 95 -1.27 5.89 10.90
CA ALA A 95 -2.58 5.34 11.21
C ALA A 95 -3.76 6.08 10.53
N PRO A 96 -3.86 7.42 10.53
CA PRO A 96 -4.92 8.12 9.80
C PRO A 96 -4.93 7.85 8.29
N ALA A 97 -3.76 7.81 7.64
CA ALA A 97 -3.67 7.54 6.20
C ALA A 97 -4.09 6.09 5.87
N GLU A 98 -3.68 5.13 6.69
CA GLU A 98 -4.01 3.71 6.50
C GLU A 98 -5.49 3.43 6.72
N ILE A 99 -6.09 4.00 7.75
CA ILE A 99 -7.54 3.92 7.94
C ILE A 99 -8.29 4.60 6.78
N GLY A 100 -7.81 5.76 6.32
CA GLY A 100 -8.38 6.44 5.14
C GLY A 100 -8.27 5.60 3.86
N ALA A 101 -7.16 4.88 3.66
CA ALA A 101 -7.02 3.93 2.55
C ALA A 101 -8.01 2.76 2.67
N LEU A 102 -8.16 2.18 3.86
CA LEU A 102 -9.12 1.11 4.12
C LEU A 102 -10.54 1.56 3.86
N GLU A 103 -10.94 2.74 4.34
CA GLU A 103 -12.28 3.30 4.08
C GLU A 103 -12.56 3.53 2.60
N ALA A 104 -11.56 3.96 1.84
CA ALA A 104 -11.71 4.24 0.41
C ALA A 104 -11.70 2.99 -0.47
N LEU A 105 -10.95 1.95 -0.08
CA LEU A 105 -10.63 0.81 -0.96
C LEU A 105 -11.24 -0.52 -0.54
N PHE A 106 -11.58 -0.71 0.74
CA PHE A 106 -12.02 -2.01 1.26
C PHE A 106 -13.20 -2.59 0.48
N ASP A 107 -14.22 -1.80 0.19
CA ASP A 107 -15.40 -2.29 -0.52
C ASP A 107 -15.10 -2.74 -1.95
N ARG A 108 -14.01 -2.22 -2.53
CA ARG A 108 -13.50 -2.61 -3.86
C ARG A 108 -12.67 -3.90 -3.84
N VAL A 109 -12.22 -4.34 -2.67
CA VAL A 109 -11.51 -5.62 -2.55
C VAL A 109 -12.53 -6.74 -2.80
N SER A 110 -12.23 -7.60 -3.77
CA SER A 110 -13.10 -8.71 -4.18
C SER A 110 -13.20 -9.76 -3.06
N PRO A 111 -14.31 -10.48 -2.93
CA PRO A 111 -14.36 -11.68 -2.07
C PRO A 111 -13.21 -12.65 -2.41
N GLY A 112 -12.48 -13.10 -1.39
CA GLY A 112 -11.24 -13.87 -1.53
C GLY A 112 -10.01 -13.04 -1.85
N GLY A 113 -10.13 -11.72 -1.97
CA GLY A 113 -8.99 -10.81 -2.13
C GLY A 113 -8.19 -10.68 -0.83
N ALA A 114 -6.87 -10.54 -0.99
CA ALA A 114 -5.94 -10.41 0.13
C ALA A 114 -5.66 -8.93 0.44
N ILE A 115 -5.63 -8.61 1.74
CA ILE A 115 -5.16 -7.32 2.26
C ILE A 115 -3.96 -7.61 3.14
N VAL A 116 -2.85 -6.93 2.89
CA VAL A 116 -1.62 -6.99 3.68
C VAL A 116 -1.40 -5.62 4.32
N LEU A 117 -1.20 -5.64 5.63
CA LEU A 117 -0.84 -4.48 6.45
C LEU A 117 0.63 -4.64 6.82
N ASP A 118 1.49 -3.77 6.31
CA ASP A 118 2.89 -3.84 6.68
C ASP A 118 3.10 -3.32 8.11
N ASP A 119 4.17 -3.75 8.74
CA ASP A 119 4.52 -3.36 10.11
C ASP A 119 3.43 -3.58 11.19
N TYR A 120 2.35 -4.31 10.90
CA TYR A 120 1.24 -4.56 11.82
C TYR A 120 1.70 -5.11 13.18
N GLY A 121 2.60 -6.10 13.18
CA GLY A 121 3.20 -6.67 14.38
C GLY A 121 4.44 -5.92 14.86
N TYR A 122 4.91 -4.90 14.16
CA TYR A 122 6.12 -4.19 14.51
C TYR A 122 5.90 -3.28 15.73
N HIS A 123 6.75 -3.44 16.72
CA HIS A 123 6.58 -2.79 18.02
C HIS A 123 6.53 -1.24 17.97
N GLY A 124 7.16 -0.65 16.99
CA GLY A 124 7.21 0.81 16.81
C GLY A 124 5.89 1.45 16.33
N TYR A 125 4.98 0.65 15.76
CA TYR A 125 3.75 1.13 15.12
C TYR A 125 2.46 0.64 15.82
N ARG A 126 2.46 0.61 17.16
CA ARG A 126 1.30 0.16 17.94
C ARG A 126 0.03 0.94 17.67
N GLU A 127 0.13 2.25 17.53
CA GLU A 127 -1.03 3.11 17.26
C GLU A 127 -1.70 2.72 15.94
N GLN A 128 -0.91 2.49 14.91
CA GLN A 128 -1.34 2.01 13.62
C GLN A 128 -2.06 0.66 13.76
N ARG A 129 -1.39 -0.33 14.34
CA ARG A 129 -1.96 -1.66 14.58
C ARG A 129 -3.29 -1.61 15.34
N ASP A 130 -3.34 -0.84 16.43
CA ASP A 130 -4.53 -0.79 17.27
C ASP A 130 -5.71 -0.14 16.53
N ALA A 131 -5.46 0.87 15.67
CA ALA A 131 -6.45 1.47 14.80
C ALA A 131 -6.96 0.49 13.74
N GLU A 132 -6.06 -0.19 13.03
CA GLU A 132 -6.40 -1.19 12.00
C GLU A 132 -7.18 -2.36 12.60
N ARG A 133 -6.72 -2.90 13.71
CA ARG A 133 -7.39 -3.99 14.42
C ARG A 133 -8.81 -3.61 14.81
N ALA A 134 -9.00 -2.42 15.38
CA ALA A 134 -10.33 -1.92 15.75
C ALA A 134 -11.23 -1.75 14.51
N TRP A 135 -10.67 -1.23 13.41
CA TRP A 135 -11.37 -1.01 12.16
C TRP A 135 -11.86 -2.31 11.53
N PHE A 136 -11.02 -3.36 11.47
CA PHE A 136 -11.39 -4.68 10.96
C PHE A 136 -12.37 -5.41 11.87
N ALA A 137 -12.14 -5.39 13.19
CA ALA A 137 -13.02 -6.02 14.17
C ALA A 137 -14.45 -5.47 14.10
N ALA A 138 -14.62 -4.16 13.90
CA ALA A 138 -15.93 -3.53 13.71
C ALA A 138 -16.70 -4.04 12.46
N ARG A 139 -15.98 -4.68 11.52
CA ARG A 139 -16.53 -5.26 10.28
C ARG A 139 -16.57 -6.80 10.29
N GLY A 140 -16.26 -7.41 11.43
CA GLY A 140 -16.29 -8.86 11.60
C GLY A 140 -15.10 -9.60 10.99
N TYR A 141 -13.98 -8.91 10.79
CA TYR A 141 -12.74 -9.52 10.33
C TYR A 141 -11.69 -9.55 11.43
N ASP A 142 -10.96 -10.66 11.50
CA ASP A 142 -9.76 -10.80 12.31
C ASP A 142 -8.50 -10.63 11.44
N VAL A 143 -7.52 -9.90 11.95
CA VAL A 143 -6.21 -9.78 11.30
C VAL A 143 -5.32 -10.93 11.75
N ILE A 144 -4.81 -11.69 10.79
CA ILE A 144 -3.85 -12.78 11.03
C ILE A 144 -2.45 -12.16 11.07
N GLU A 145 -1.83 -12.14 12.22
CA GLU A 145 -0.43 -11.69 12.36
C GLU A 145 0.53 -12.75 11.84
N LEU A 146 1.36 -12.37 10.87
CA LEU A 146 2.34 -13.23 10.24
C LEU A 146 3.68 -13.17 10.99
N PRO A 147 4.53 -14.23 10.90
CA PRO A 147 5.87 -14.22 11.49
C PRO A 147 6.79 -13.10 10.95
N THR A 148 6.43 -12.50 9.84
CA THR A 148 7.12 -11.36 9.22
C THR A 148 6.71 -10.01 9.81
N SER A 149 5.88 -10.00 10.85
CA SER A 149 5.24 -8.82 11.47
C SER A 149 4.20 -8.13 10.58
N GLN A 150 3.76 -8.76 9.51
CA GLN A 150 2.68 -8.24 8.68
C GLN A 150 1.32 -8.76 9.17
N GLY A 151 0.28 -7.98 8.93
CA GLY A 151 -1.11 -8.41 9.10
C GLY A 151 -1.70 -8.89 7.78
N LEU A 152 -2.42 -10.02 7.80
CA LEU A 152 -3.11 -10.58 6.63
C LEU A 152 -4.60 -10.69 6.90
N ILE A 153 -5.40 -10.21 5.95
CA ILE A 153 -6.85 -10.39 5.92
C ILE A 153 -7.25 -10.97 4.56
N ILE A 154 -8.12 -11.95 4.58
CA ILE A 154 -8.81 -12.45 3.37
C ILE A 154 -10.26 -12.00 3.46
N LYS A 155 -10.71 -11.20 2.49
CA LYS A 155 -12.06 -10.66 2.45
C LYS A 155 -13.11 -11.68 2.00
#